data_b1bb74dad10735cbaba3e3b250b22d15
#
_entry.id   b1bb74dad10735cbaba3e3b250b22d15
#
_cell.length_a   1.000
_cell.length_b   1.000
_cell.length_c   1.000
_cell.angle_alpha   90.00
_cell.angle_beta   90.00
_cell.angle_gamma   90.00
#
_symmetry.space_group_name_H-M   'P 1'
#
loop_
_entity.id
_entity.type
_entity.pdbx_description
1 polymer ?
#
loop_
_entity_poly.entity_id
_entity_poly.type
_entity_poly.pdbx_seq_one_letter_code
_entity_poly.pdbx_strand_id
1 'polypeptide(L)'
;VGTTNGKVPMLSEVGVYKASEGFQLAGAAPEGMDTTSVNETSKFTFSPTGWNPQTGSQYINGQNTWSNKANAEFTFKFHGTKAYLMGTTDPGHGQADVYIDDKLVETINTHAESRSTGAKIFESEDLTDADHTLRLVAKTDAAIGVEAAYVINNGGVGMIELEKDAYTMNEKEELTVKVKRVGGSNGKLTAKIQPNPGSAIQNDFNTEYAPDVIFEAGETEKRVVAAKTKQNTAITGDRVFSIELTEKTPKNAIIGFNGSARITIKDADGITKDKLQTLVTNSAALEEHLYSEGWDAFAKALKTAQEVVENESATDATIRSAYTELDKAKAALKVREKYTENDRFNFPWRAETSAKLEAEFATELKDDPTSDAQYPMKIDAKSDASNGKFVTDMAANDVLKYAYHADKAGTYQVVMRYRSGSAENAKNYRSKRKD
;
A
#
# COMPACT_ATOMS: atom_id res chain seq x y z
N VAL A 1 -10.95 15.27 0.37
CA VAL A 1 -10.06 14.98 1.51
C VAL A 1 -10.59 15.73 2.71
N GLY A 2 -11.16 15.01 3.68
CA GLY A 2 -11.70 15.59 4.90
C GLY A 2 -10.71 15.48 6.07
N THR A 3 -10.74 16.45 6.99
CA THR A 3 -9.96 16.39 8.22
C THR A 3 -10.88 16.09 9.39
N THR A 4 -10.62 15.06 10.17
CA THR A 4 -11.41 14.69 11.35
C THR A 4 -10.97 15.40 12.63
N ASN A 5 -9.83 16.11 12.65
CA ASN A 5 -9.26 16.69 13.87
C ASN A 5 -8.70 18.11 13.70
N GLY A 6 -9.19 18.89 12.74
CA GLY A 6 -8.72 20.27 12.51
C GLY A 6 -7.29 20.38 12.00
N LYS A 7 -6.63 19.25 11.70
CA LYS A 7 -5.29 19.25 11.09
C LYS A 7 -5.42 19.26 9.57
N VAL A 8 -4.69 20.13 8.92
CA VAL A 8 -4.63 20.18 7.46
C VAL A 8 -3.83 18.95 6.97
N PRO A 9 -4.40 18.08 6.12
CA PRO A 9 -3.65 16.98 5.54
C PRO A 9 -2.57 17.54 4.63
N MET A 10 -1.34 17.11 4.83
CA MET A 10 -0.25 17.42 3.89
C MET A 10 -0.27 16.37 2.78
N LEU A 11 -0.59 16.78 1.56
CA LEU A 11 -0.43 15.97 0.37
C LEU A 11 0.94 16.27 -0.25
N SER A 12 1.79 15.26 -0.34
CA SER A 12 3.09 15.39 -1.00
C SER A 12 3.00 15.19 -2.51
N GLU A 13 2.02 14.42 -2.99
CA GLU A 13 1.83 14.14 -4.42
C GLU A 13 0.38 13.72 -4.69
N VAL A 14 -0.14 14.15 -5.84
CA VAL A 14 -1.40 13.66 -6.42
C VAL A 14 -1.12 13.22 -7.84
N GLY A 15 -1.16 11.91 -8.08
CA GLY A 15 -1.13 11.35 -9.43
C GLY A 15 -2.54 11.33 -10.01
N VAL A 16 -2.71 11.90 -11.19
CA VAL A 16 -3.97 11.79 -11.96
C VAL A 16 -3.66 10.92 -13.18
N TYR A 17 -4.30 9.77 -13.26
CA TYR A 17 -4.18 8.85 -14.38
C TYR A 17 -5.50 8.84 -15.14
N LYS A 18 -5.43 8.67 -16.47
CA LYS A 18 -6.64 8.38 -17.26
C LYS A 18 -7.21 7.05 -16.75
N ALA A 19 -8.47 7.04 -16.35
CA ALA A 19 -9.14 5.79 -16.03
C ALA A 19 -9.11 4.89 -17.28
N SER A 20 -8.73 3.63 -17.09
CA SER A 20 -8.81 2.63 -18.15
C SER A 20 -10.27 2.36 -18.52
N GLU A 21 -10.53 1.83 -19.71
CA GLU A 21 -11.90 1.49 -20.13
C GLU A 21 -12.54 0.44 -19.21
N GLY A 22 -11.75 -0.37 -18.51
CA GLY A 22 -12.21 -1.34 -17.50
C GLY A 22 -12.27 -0.80 -16.07
N PHE A 23 -11.92 0.49 -15.82
CA PHE A 23 -12.00 1.05 -14.47
C PHE A 23 -13.46 1.25 -14.07
N GLN A 24 -13.85 0.59 -12.99
CA GLN A 24 -15.18 0.73 -12.42
C GLN A 24 -15.10 1.31 -11.01
N LEU A 25 -16.03 2.21 -10.68
CA LEU A 25 -16.24 2.61 -9.29
C LEU A 25 -16.74 1.37 -8.51
N ALA A 26 -16.32 1.25 -7.25
CA ALA A 26 -16.80 0.17 -6.39
C ALA A 26 -18.35 0.13 -6.42
N GLY A 27 -18.90 -1.03 -6.71
CA GLY A 27 -20.34 -1.24 -6.83
C GLY A 27 -20.98 -0.84 -8.16
N ALA A 28 -20.23 -0.27 -9.12
CA ALA A 28 -20.79 0.00 -10.45
C ALA A 28 -20.92 -1.27 -11.28
N ALA A 29 -21.99 -1.38 -12.09
CA ALA A 29 -22.15 -2.48 -13.03
C ALA A 29 -21.15 -2.38 -14.18
N PRO A 30 -20.58 -3.52 -14.65
CA PRO A 30 -19.92 -3.59 -15.95
C PRO A 30 -20.79 -3.07 -17.09
N GLU A 31 -20.17 -2.38 -18.05
CA GLU A 31 -20.88 -1.89 -19.21
C GLU A 31 -21.52 -3.02 -20.00
N GLY A 32 -22.83 -2.90 -20.25
CA GLY A 32 -23.62 -3.91 -20.96
C GLY A 32 -24.36 -4.89 -20.05
N MET A 33 -24.21 -4.80 -18.72
CA MET A 33 -25.11 -5.50 -17.79
C MET A 33 -26.45 -4.79 -17.64
N ASP A 34 -27.53 -5.54 -17.56
CA ASP A 34 -28.81 -5.02 -17.11
C ASP A 34 -28.73 -4.66 -15.63
N THR A 35 -29.06 -3.42 -15.30
CA THR A 35 -29.03 -2.91 -13.92
C THR A 35 -30.45 -2.58 -13.47
N THR A 36 -30.85 -3.14 -12.34
CA THR A 36 -32.16 -2.89 -11.72
C THR A 36 -31.94 -2.33 -10.31
N SER A 37 -32.44 -1.13 -10.07
CA SER A 37 -32.42 -0.53 -8.73
C SER A 37 -33.44 -1.22 -7.82
N VAL A 38 -33.12 -1.33 -6.54
CA VAL A 38 -33.97 -2.03 -5.55
C VAL A 38 -35.36 -1.43 -5.41
N ASN A 39 -35.58 -0.16 -5.78
CA ASN A 39 -36.89 0.50 -5.77
C ASN A 39 -37.74 0.26 -7.03
N GLU A 40 -37.25 -0.53 -8.00
CA GLU A 40 -38.02 -0.91 -9.19
C GLU A 40 -39.03 -2.01 -8.88
N THR A 41 -40.23 -1.61 -8.50
CA THR A 41 -41.31 -2.54 -8.04
C THR A 41 -41.88 -3.45 -9.09
N SER A 42 -41.59 -3.20 -10.36
CA SER A 42 -41.95 -4.13 -11.47
C SER A 42 -41.11 -5.42 -11.43
N LYS A 43 -39.89 -5.35 -10.90
CA LYS A 43 -38.97 -6.47 -10.83
C LYS A 43 -38.73 -6.95 -9.41
N PHE A 44 -38.64 -6.02 -8.41
CA PHE A 44 -38.51 -6.36 -6.99
C PHE A 44 -39.86 -6.37 -6.29
N THR A 45 -40.17 -7.44 -5.59
CA THR A 45 -41.36 -7.57 -4.74
C THR A 45 -40.96 -7.98 -3.36
N PHE A 46 -41.24 -7.11 -2.39
CA PHE A 46 -40.91 -7.31 -0.98
C PHE A 46 -42.10 -7.86 -0.20
N SER A 47 -41.85 -8.71 0.79
CA SER A 47 -42.88 -9.11 1.76
C SER A 47 -43.47 -7.85 2.47
N PRO A 48 -44.78 -7.88 2.83
CA PRO A 48 -45.52 -6.69 3.26
C PRO A 48 -44.98 -6.05 4.53
N THR A 49 -44.17 -6.77 5.30
CA THR A 49 -43.65 -6.32 6.60
C THR A 49 -42.15 -6.57 6.70
N GLY A 50 -41.46 -5.63 7.35
CA GLY A 50 -40.07 -5.79 7.75
C GLY A 50 -39.04 -5.11 6.86
N TRP A 51 -39.39 -4.63 5.67
CA TRP A 51 -38.48 -3.93 4.77
C TRP A 51 -38.59 -2.41 4.89
N ASN A 52 -37.46 -1.74 4.96
CA ASN A 52 -37.32 -0.31 5.16
C ASN A 52 -36.54 0.31 4.00
N PRO A 53 -37.20 1.05 3.09
CA PRO A 53 -36.51 1.82 2.06
C PRO A 53 -35.65 2.92 2.68
N GLN A 54 -34.45 3.11 2.14
CA GLN A 54 -33.49 4.13 2.55
C GLN A 54 -32.83 4.76 1.33
N THR A 55 -32.61 6.06 1.37
CA THR A 55 -31.94 6.80 0.31
C THR A 55 -30.63 7.41 0.82
N GLY A 56 -29.64 7.55 -0.07
CA GLY A 56 -28.37 8.19 0.25
C GLY A 56 -27.36 8.03 -0.89
N SER A 57 -26.51 9.03 -1.08
CA SER A 57 -25.50 9.05 -2.16
C SER A 57 -24.42 7.96 -2.04
N GLN A 58 -24.33 7.31 -0.88
CA GLN A 58 -23.42 6.18 -0.64
C GLN A 58 -23.91 4.87 -1.27
N TYR A 59 -25.20 4.77 -1.61
CA TYR A 59 -25.80 3.56 -2.19
C TYR A 59 -25.81 3.59 -3.70
N ILE A 60 -25.83 2.42 -4.33
CA ILE A 60 -25.99 2.31 -5.77
C ILE A 60 -27.32 2.95 -6.19
N ASN A 61 -27.25 3.84 -7.16
CA ASN A 61 -28.39 4.65 -7.61
C ASN A 61 -29.11 5.42 -6.50
N GLY A 62 -28.43 5.67 -5.39
CA GLY A 62 -28.97 6.38 -4.24
C GLY A 62 -30.01 5.59 -3.43
N GLN A 63 -30.13 4.28 -3.64
CA GLN A 63 -31.20 3.45 -3.09
C GLN A 63 -30.67 2.26 -2.30
N ASN A 64 -31.28 1.98 -1.17
CA ASN A 64 -31.10 0.77 -0.38
C ASN A 64 -32.44 0.36 0.23
N THR A 65 -32.68 -0.93 0.36
CA THR A 65 -33.82 -1.45 1.11
C THR A 65 -33.32 -2.53 2.05
N TRP A 66 -33.59 -2.40 3.32
CA TRP A 66 -33.06 -3.30 4.34
C TRP A 66 -34.14 -3.84 5.28
N SER A 67 -33.86 -5.00 5.87
CA SER A 67 -34.68 -5.60 6.91
C SER A 67 -33.81 -6.16 8.04
N ASN A 68 -34.30 -6.09 9.26
CA ASN A 68 -33.78 -6.77 10.44
C ASN A 68 -34.79 -7.76 11.04
N LYS A 69 -35.57 -8.38 10.20
CA LYS A 69 -36.58 -9.35 10.63
C LYS A 69 -36.28 -10.71 10.00
N ALA A 70 -36.17 -11.74 10.83
CA ALA A 70 -36.12 -13.10 10.35
C ALA A 70 -37.33 -13.41 9.47
N ASN A 71 -37.15 -14.18 8.42
CA ASN A 71 -38.16 -14.54 7.41
C ASN A 71 -38.69 -13.33 6.57
N ALA A 72 -38.11 -12.13 6.68
CA ALA A 72 -38.35 -11.11 5.68
C ALA A 72 -37.79 -11.57 4.33
N GLU A 73 -38.60 -11.50 3.28
CA GLU A 73 -38.20 -11.96 1.97
C GLU A 73 -38.48 -10.95 0.87
N PHE A 74 -37.74 -11.03 -0.20
CA PHE A 74 -38.08 -10.40 -1.47
C PHE A 74 -37.87 -11.39 -2.66
N THR A 75 -38.52 -11.09 -3.74
CA THR A 75 -38.30 -11.74 -5.04
C THR A 75 -37.82 -10.72 -6.06
N PHE A 76 -36.90 -11.14 -6.93
CA PHE A 76 -36.41 -10.37 -8.07
C PHE A 76 -36.59 -11.21 -9.33
N LYS A 77 -37.33 -10.69 -10.33
CA LYS A 77 -37.58 -11.35 -11.61
C LYS A 77 -36.65 -10.76 -12.67
N PHE A 78 -36.01 -11.62 -13.43
CA PHE A 78 -35.09 -11.21 -14.48
C PHE A 78 -35.06 -12.20 -15.63
N HIS A 79 -34.59 -11.75 -16.81
CA HIS A 79 -34.25 -12.58 -17.95
C HIS A 79 -32.73 -12.51 -18.13
N GLY A 80 -32.07 -13.67 -18.28
CA GLY A 80 -30.63 -13.68 -18.50
C GLY A 80 -29.96 -14.95 -17.99
N THR A 81 -28.64 -14.95 -18.07
CA THR A 81 -27.79 -16.12 -17.81
C THR A 81 -27.00 -16.08 -16.52
N LYS A 82 -26.98 -14.96 -15.81
CA LYS A 82 -26.31 -14.81 -14.52
C LYS A 82 -26.81 -13.56 -13.79
N ALA A 83 -27.00 -13.65 -12.48
CA ALA A 83 -27.45 -12.55 -11.65
C ALA A 83 -26.52 -12.29 -10.48
N TYR A 84 -26.39 -11.02 -10.12
CA TYR A 84 -25.66 -10.53 -8.98
C TYR A 84 -26.58 -9.68 -8.10
N LEU A 85 -26.51 -9.83 -6.78
CA LEU A 85 -27.09 -8.87 -5.85
C LEU A 85 -25.99 -7.99 -5.27
N MET A 86 -26.25 -6.70 -5.28
CA MET A 86 -25.43 -5.68 -4.69
C MET A 86 -26.12 -5.14 -3.44
N GLY A 87 -25.37 -4.93 -2.37
CA GLY A 87 -25.95 -4.51 -1.12
C GLY A 87 -24.92 -3.97 -0.13
N THR A 88 -25.34 -3.83 1.10
CA THR A 88 -24.49 -3.35 2.19
C THR A 88 -23.98 -4.53 3.02
N THR A 89 -22.71 -4.49 3.40
CA THR A 89 -22.14 -5.32 4.48
C THR A 89 -21.83 -4.46 5.70
N ASP A 90 -21.99 -5.01 6.93
CA ASP A 90 -21.87 -4.23 8.18
C ASP A 90 -21.67 -5.18 9.38
N PRO A 91 -21.05 -4.74 10.50
CA PRO A 91 -20.97 -5.54 11.72
C PRO A 91 -22.33 -5.96 12.31
N GLY A 92 -23.40 -5.20 12.04
CA GLY A 92 -24.77 -5.54 12.48
C GLY A 92 -25.55 -6.39 11.48
N HIS A 93 -24.95 -6.82 10.39
CA HIS A 93 -25.60 -7.62 9.36
C HIS A 93 -25.51 -9.13 9.65
N GLY A 94 -26.36 -9.91 8.98
CA GLY A 94 -26.51 -11.34 9.22
C GLY A 94 -26.58 -12.17 7.95
N GLN A 95 -27.26 -13.30 8.05
CA GLN A 95 -27.35 -14.31 7.00
C GLN A 95 -28.72 -14.31 6.30
N ALA A 96 -28.72 -14.66 5.03
CA ALA A 96 -29.93 -14.89 4.24
C ALA A 96 -29.75 -16.11 3.34
N ASP A 97 -30.83 -16.84 3.12
CA ASP A 97 -30.92 -17.91 2.13
C ASP A 97 -31.34 -17.33 0.78
N VAL A 98 -30.59 -17.70 -0.28
CA VAL A 98 -30.88 -17.28 -1.65
C VAL A 98 -31.36 -18.48 -2.46
N TYR A 99 -32.44 -18.28 -3.15
CA TYR A 99 -33.08 -19.27 -4.03
C TYR A 99 -33.10 -18.75 -5.47
N ILE A 100 -32.84 -19.62 -6.42
CA ILE A 100 -33.10 -19.40 -7.86
C ILE A 100 -34.13 -20.42 -8.29
N ASP A 101 -35.23 -19.95 -8.85
CA ASP A 101 -36.36 -20.78 -9.33
C ASP A 101 -36.80 -21.79 -8.26
N ASP A 102 -37.02 -21.26 -7.03
CA ASP A 102 -37.42 -21.98 -5.81
C ASP A 102 -36.40 -23.00 -5.26
N LYS A 103 -35.23 -23.15 -5.88
CA LYS A 103 -34.16 -24.01 -5.38
C LYS A 103 -33.20 -23.18 -4.53
N LEU A 104 -32.93 -23.61 -3.29
CA LEU A 104 -31.88 -23.04 -2.43
C LEU A 104 -30.53 -23.24 -3.12
N VAL A 105 -29.82 -22.13 -3.40
CA VAL A 105 -28.50 -22.14 -4.05
C VAL A 105 -27.39 -21.78 -3.10
N GLU A 106 -27.64 -20.88 -2.14
CA GLU A 106 -26.61 -20.41 -1.20
C GLU A 106 -27.23 -19.83 0.08
N THR A 107 -26.50 -19.92 1.18
CA THR A 107 -26.72 -19.06 2.36
C THR A 107 -25.62 -18.01 2.40
N ILE A 108 -25.97 -16.77 2.09
CA ILE A 108 -25.04 -15.65 2.14
C ILE A 108 -24.88 -15.12 3.55
N ASN A 109 -23.70 -14.51 3.83
CA ASN A 109 -23.44 -13.78 5.07
C ASN A 109 -22.97 -12.37 4.72
N THR A 110 -23.72 -11.36 5.13
CA THR A 110 -23.40 -9.94 4.89
C THR A 110 -22.76 -9.26 6.10
N HIS A 111 -22.44 -10.02 7.16
CA HIS A 111 -21.62 -9.54 8.27
C HIS A 111 -20.18 -9.24 7.80
N ALA A 112 -19.66 -8.10 8.19
CA ALA A 112 -18.28 -7.70 7.95
C ALA A 112 -17.77 -6.83 9.12
N GLU A 113 -16.45 -6.76 9.34
CA GLU A 113 -15.86 -5.95 10.43
C GLU A 113 -16.10 -4.44 10.28
N SER A 114 -16.33 -3.98 9.06
CA SER A 114 -16.65 -2.58 8.75
C SER A 114 -17.76 -2.49 7.71
N ARG A 115 -18.49 -1.36 7.77
CA ARG A 115 -19.56 -1.09 6.80
C ARG A 115 -18.98 -0.81 5.41
N SER A 116 -19.56 -1.47 4.40
CA SER A 116 -19.33 -1.21 2.98
C SER A 116 -20.68 -1.21 2.24
N THR A 117 -20.89 -0.22 1.39
CA THR A 117 -22.05 -0.13 0.49
C THR A 117 -21.64 -0.51 -0.93
N GLY A 118 -22.59 -0.93 -1.77
CA GLY A 118 -22.30 -1.37 -3.14
C GLY A 118 -21.48 -2.65 -3.19
N ALA A 119 -21.47 -3.46 -2.14
CA ALA A 119 -20.77 -4.73 -2.12
C ALA A 119 -21.53 -5.80 -2.91
N LYS A 120 -20.81 -6.67 -3.63
CA LYS A 120 -21.41 -7.87 -4.21
C LYS A 120 -21.70 -8.84 -3.07
N ILE A 121 -23.00 -9.02 -2.75
CA ILE A 121 -23.44 -9.90 -1.65
C ILE A 121 -23.88 -11.28 -2.12
N PHE A 122 -24.13 -11.43 -3.43
CA PHE A 122 -24.46 -12.72 -4.04
C PHE A 122 -24.08 -12.72 -5.52
N GLU A 123 -23.70 -13.89 -6.04
CA GLU A 123 -23.46 -14.19 -7.45
C GLU A 123 -24.03 -15.57 -7.76
N SER A 124 -24.93 -15.67 -8.75
CA SER A 124 -25.45 -16.98 -9.17
C SER A 124 -24.40 -17.80 -9.91
N GLU A 125 -24.55 -19.11 -9.95
CA GLU A 125 -23.94 -19.92 -11.00
C GLU A 125 -24.47 -19.47 -12.38
N ASP A 126 -23.87 -19.99 -13.45
CA ASP A 126 -24.35 -19.74 -14.80
C ASP A 126 -25.72 -20.44 -15.00
N LEU A 127 -26.69 -19.68 -15.53
CA LEU A 127 -28.06 -20.08 -15.76
C LEU A 127 -28.32 -20.29 -17.26
N THR A 128 -29.44 -20.86 -17.58
CA THR A 128 -29.96 -20.87 -18.96
C THR A 128 -30.40 -19.46 -19.38
N ASP A 129 -30.37 -19.15 -20.67
CA ASP A 129 -30.90 -17.88 -21.19
C ASP A 129 -32.42 -17.90 -21.19
N ALA A 130 -33.04 -17.54 -20.06
CA ALA A 130 -34.45 -17.64 -19.77
C ALA A 130 -34.93 -16.66 -18.70
N ASP A 131 -36.23 -16.64 -18.42
CA ASP A 131 -36.80 -15.95 -17.27
C ASP A 131 -36.53 -16.73 -16.00
N HIS A 132 -36.03 -16.02 -14.98
CA HIS A 132 -35.69 -16.58 -13.67
C HIS A 132 -36.28 -15.74 -12.56
N THR A 133 -36.42 -16.37 -11.40
CA THR A 133 -36.81 -15.70 -10.15
C THR A 133 -35.73 -15.94 -9.07
N LEU A 134 -35.11 -14.86 -8.59
CA LEU A 134 -34.28 -14.88 -7.40
C LEU A 134 -35.15 -14.52 -6.19
N ARG A 135 -35.11 -15.34 -5.14
CA ARG A 135 -35.75 -15.05 -3.86
C ARG A 135 -34.69 -15.07 -2.74
N LEU A 136 -34.71 -14.02 -1.92
CA LEU A 136 -33.85 -13.95 -0.73
C LEU A 136 -34.73 -13.95 0.52
N VAL A 137 -34.33 -14.76 1.52
CA VAL A 137 -35.03 -14.90 2.81
C VAL A 137 -34.04 -14.66 3.96
N ALA A 138 -34.27 -13.64 4.75
CA ALA A 138 -33.45 -13.34 5.95
C ALA A 138 -33.57 -14.47 6.99
N LYS A 139 -32.46 -14.99 7.49
CA LYS A 139 -32.43 -16.11 8.46
C LYS A 139 -32.51 -15.66 9.91
N THR A 140 -32.08 -14.44 10.19
CA THR A 140 -31.91 -13.91 11.55
C THR A 140 -32.54 -12.54 11.67
N ASP A 141 -32.66 -12.05 12.90
CA ASP A 141 -33.06 -10.65 13.19
C ASP A 141 -31.89 -9.66 13.00
N ALA A 142 -30.75 -10.08 12.46
CA ALA A 142 -29.67 -9.19 12.01
C ALA A 142 -30.03 -8.57 10.65
N ALA A 143 -29.47 -7.39 10.37
CA ALA A 143 -29.86 -6.67 9.16
C ALA A 143 -29.33 -7.34 7.87
N ILE A 144 -30.13 -7.21 6.80
CA ILE A 144 -29.76 -7.48 5.41
C ILE A 144 -30.15 -6.24 4.59
N GLY A 145 -29.21 -5.70 3.79
CA GLY A 145 -29.44 -4.55 2.92
C GLY A 145 -29.16 -4.88 1.46
N VAL A 146 -30.07 -4.49 0.57
CA VAL A 146 -29.96 -4.69 -0.88
C VAL A 146 -30.10 -3.35 -1.58
N GLU A 147 -29.27 -3.09 -2.57
CA GLU A 147 -29.19 -1.81 -3.29
C GLU A 147 -29.60 -1.95 -4.76
N ALA A 148 -29.13 -3.00 -5.43
CA ALA A 148 -29.42 -3.27 -6.83
C ALA A 148 -29.23 -4.74 -7.19
N ALA A 149 -29.75 -5.14 -8.34
CA ALA A 149 -29.39 -6.38 -9.02
C ALA A 149 -28.77 -6.07 -10.39
N TYR A 150 -27.75 -6.86 -10.77
CA TYR A 150 -27.13 -6.83 -12.08
C TYR A 150 -27.31 -8.17 -12.77
N VAL A 151 -27.57 -8.16 -14.08
CA VAL A 151 -27.88 -9.37 -14.84
C VAL A 151 -27.10 -9.39 -16.15
N ILE A 152 -26.48 -10.51 -16.46
CA ILE A 152 -25.97 -10.78 -17.81
C ILE A 152 -27.15 -11.24 -18.70
N ASN A 153 -27.56 -10.36 -19.59
CA ASN A 153 -28.63 -10.57 -20.54
C ASN A 153 -28.14 -10.19 -21.96
N ASN A 154 -27.29 -11.01 -22.54
CA ASN A 154 -26.63 -10.73 -23.81
C ASN A 154 -26.74 -11.91 -24.83
N GLY A 155 -27.80 -12.73 -24.70
CA GLY A 155 -28.02 -13.87 -25.57
C GLY A 155 -27.06 -15.03 -25.35
N GLY A 156 -26.55 -15.14 -24.09
CA GLY A 156 -25.63 -16.21 -23.71
C GLY A 156 -24.21 -16.04 -24.26
N VAL A 157 -23.86 -14.87 -24.79
CA VAL A 157 -22.45 -14.56 -25.17
C VAL A 157 -21.56 -14.58 -23.95
N GLY A 158 -22.06 -14.09 -22.80
CA GLY A 158 -21.35 -14.08 -21.55
C GLY A 158 -20.45 -12.85 -21.34
N MET A 159 -19.72 -12.89 -20.25
CA MET A 159 -18.83 -11.87 -19.73
C MET A 159 -17.42 -12.45 -19.57
N ILE A 160 -16.38 -11.68 -19.89
CA ILE A 160 -14.98 -12.07 -19.69
C ILE A 160 -14.35 -11.25 -18.59
N GLU A 161 -13.51 -11.90 -17.79
CA GLU A 161 -12.77 -11.25 -16.71
C GLU A 161 -11.46 -11.98 -16.41
N LEU A 162 -10.52 -11.26 -15.84
CA LEU A 162 -9.30 -11.83 -15.27
C LEU A 162 -9.66 -12.58 -13.98
N GLU A 163 -8.99 -13.71 -13.71
CA GLU A 163 -9.23 -14.46 -12.47
C GLU A 163 -8.87 -13.68 -11.21
N LYS A 164 -7.91 -12.73 -11.31
CA LYS A 164 -7.43 -11.92 -10.22
C LYS A 164 -7.27 -10.47 -10.66
N ASP A 165 -7.41 -9.56 -9.72
CA ASP A 165 -7.19 -8.13 -9.87
C ASP A 165 -5.72 -7.70 -9.62
N ALA A 166 -4.87 -8.61 -9.11
CA ALA A 166 -3.46 -8.36 -8.86
C ALA A 166 -2.60 -9.60 -9.09
N TYR A 167 -1.40 -9.35 -9.64
CA TYR A 167 -0.36 -10.35 -9.87
C TYR A 167 1.01 -9.80 -9.48
N THR A 168 1.94 -10.71 -9.21
CA THR A 168 3.35 -10.38 -8.97
C THR A 168 4.21 -11.24 -9.90
N MET A 169 5.23 -10.66 -10.48
CA MET A 169 6.21 -11.36 -11.31
C MET A 169 7.60 -10.78 -11.09
N ASN A 170 8.64 -11.52 -11.48
CA ASN A 170 9.99 -11.01 -11.46
C ASN A 170 10.37 -10.38 -12.81
N GLU A 171 11.51 -9.73 -12.83
CA GLU A 171 12.13 -9.31 -14.09
C GLU A 171 12.47 -10.52 -14.95
N LYS A 172 12.51 -10.33 -16.29
CA LYS A 172 12.84 -11.36 -17.28
C LYS A 172 11.91 -12.59 -17.24
N GLU A 173 10.68 -12.39 -16.84
CA GLU A 173 9.66 -13.43 -16.78
C GLU A 173 8.49 -13.13 -17.74
N GLU A 174 7.71 -14.18 -18.02
CA GLU A 174 6.43 -14.09 -18.70
C GLU A 174 5.31 -14.35 -17.69
N LEU A 175 4.34 -13.44 -17.60
CA LEU A 175 3.17 -13.62 -16.77
C LEU A 175 2.06 -14.30 -17.57
N THR A 176 1.68 -15.50 -17.15
CA THR A 176 0.48 -16.17 -17.66
C THR A 176 -0.69 -15.88 -16.71
N VAL A 177 -1.74 -15.29 -17.24
CA VAL A 177 -3.00 -15.06 -16.53
C VAL A 177 -4.06 -16.04 -16.99
N LYS A 178 -5.01 -16.30 -16.12
CA LYS A 178 -6.23 -17.02 -16.45
C LYS A 178 -7.35 -16.02 -16.70
N VAL A 179 -8.01 -16.15 -17.84
CA VAL A 179 -9.19 -15.38 -18.22
C VAL A 179 -10.38 -16.31 -18.17
N LYS A 180 -11.45 -15.89 -17.52
CA LYS A 180 -12.71 -16.63 -17.42
C LYS A 180 -13.76 -16.01 -18.31
N ARG A 181 -14.67 -16.85 -18.81
CA ARG A 181 -15.90 -16.46 -19.49
C ARG A 181 -17.06 -17.04 -18.70
N VAL A 182 -17.92 -16.20 -18.18
CA VAL A 182 -19.03 -16.55 -17.27
C VAL A 182 -20.35 -16.01 -17.80
N GLY A 183 -21.47 -16.58 -17.36
CA GLY A 183 -22.78 -16.16 -17.78
C GLY A 183 -23.07 -16.43 -19.26
N GLY A 184 -22.46 -17.47 -19.79
CA GLY A 184 -22.70 -17.92 -21.16
C GLY A 184 -21.41 -18.17 -21.95
N SER A 185 -21.57 -19.05 -22.96
CA SER A 185 -20.47 -19.44 -23.86
C SER A 185 -20.90 -19.58 -25.32
N ASN A 186 -22.00 -18.90 -25.69
CA ASN A 186 -22.53 -18.95 -27.05
C ASN A 186 -21.63 -18.20 -28.03
N GLY A 187 -21.24 -18.91 -29.11
CA GLY A 187 -20.44 -18.34 -30.18
C GLY A 187 -19.00 -18.00 -29.75
N LYS A 188 -18.29 -17.43 -30.71
CA LYS A 188 -16.90 -16.96 -30.50
C LYS A 188 -16.88 -15.62 -29.80
N LEU A 189 -15.98 -15.47 -28.79
CA LEU A 189 -15.72 -14.21 -28.12
C LEU A 189 -14.22 -13.91 -28.17
N THR A 190 -13.86 -12.71 -28.56
CA THR A 190 -12.46 -12.24 -28.57
C THR A 190 -12.31 -10.96 -27.79
N ALA A 191 -11.14 -10.78 -27.18
CA ALA A 191 -10.70 -9.54 -26.55
C ALA A 191 -9.17 -9.43 -26.67
N LYS A 192 -8.62 -8.28 -26.29
CA LYS A 192 -7.17 -8.11 -26.12
C LYS A 192 -6.83 -7.84 -24.67
N ILE A 193 -5.64 -8.24 -24.26
CA ILE A 193 -5.04 -7.79 -23.01
C ILE A 193 -4.08 -6.65 -23.33
N GLN A 194 -4.47 -5.42 -22.98
CA GLN A 194 -3.67 -4.22 -23.21
C GLN A 194 -2.85 -3.89 -21.97
N PRO A 195 -1.50 -3.79 -22.06
CA PRO A 195 -0.70 -3.30 -20.94
C PRO A 195 -0.70 -1.78 -20.89
N ASN A 196 -0.84 -1.23 -19.68
CA ASN A 196 -0.83 0.20 -19.41
C ASN A 196 0.32 0.53 -18.44
N PRO A 197 1.32 1.35 -18.85
CA PRO A 197 2.43 1.75 -18.00
C PRO A 197 1.96 2.47 -16.71
N GLY A 198 2.72 2.25 -15.64
CA GLY A 198 2.61 2.94 -14.35
C GLY A 198 3.97 3.46 -13.92
N SER A 199 4.48 3.02 -12.75
CA SER A 199 5.89 3.24 -12.40
C SER A 199 6.83 2.34 -13.22
N ALA A 200 6.34 1.20 -13.71
CA ALA A 200 7.02 0.40 -14.73
C ALA A 200 6.78 1.00 -16.11
N ILE A 201 7.85 1.11 -16.90
CA ILE A 201 7.86 1.72 -18.23
C ILE A 201 8.40 0.74 -19.28
N GLN A 202 8.52 1.18 -20.52
CA GLN A 202 8.99 0.35 -21.65
C GLN A 202 10.36 -0.33 -21.45
N ASN A 203 11.18 0.17 -20.52
CA ASN A 203 12.45 -0.47 -20.16
C ASN A 203 12.28 -1.67 -19.23
N ASP A 204 11.18 -1.73 -18.48
CA ASP A 204 10.90 -2.76 -17.51
C ASP A 204 10.08 -3.93 -18.11
N PHE A 205 9.24 -3.64 -19.12
CA PHE A 205 8.41 -4.64 -19.79
C PHE A 205 8.10 -4.26 -21.24
N ASN A 206 7.51 -5.20 -22.00
CA ASN A 206 7.08 -4.94 -23.37
C ASN A 206 5.70 -4.27 -23.40
N THR A 207 5.67 -2.95 -23.54
CA THR A 207 4.46 -2.13 -23.56
C THR A 207 3.58 -2.31 -24.81
N GLU A 208 4.14 -2.92 -25.87
CA GLU A 208 3.43 -3.15 -27.15
C GLU A 208 2.88 -4.59 -27.24
N TYR A 209 3.17 -5.43 -26.23
CA TYR A 209 2.70 -6.81 -26.22
C TYR A 209 1.26 -6.88 -25.74
N ALA A 210 0.33 -6.88 -26.69
CA ALA A 210 -1.12 -6.92 -26.45
C ALA A 210 -1.72 -8.21 -27.06
N PRO A 211 -1.68 -9.35 -26.35
CA PRO A 211 -2.13 -10.63 -26.86
C PRO A 211 -3.65 -10.70 -26.97
N ASP A 212 -4.10 -11.43 -27.98
CA ASP A 212 -5.51 -11.76 -28.14
C ASP A 212 -5.94 -12.86 -27.15
N VAL A 213 -7.13 -12.71 -26.61
CA VAL A 213 -7.87 -13.72 -25.84
C VAL A 213 -9.01 -14.21 -26.74
N ILE A 214 -8.99 -15.49 -27.10
CA ILE A 214 -9.97 -16.07 -28.02
C ILE A 214 -10.66 -17.23 -27.33
N PHE A 215 -11.97 -17.10 -27.14
CA PHE A 215 -12.86 -18.17 -26.72
C PHE A 215 -13.67 -18.66 -27.93
N GLU A 216 -13.59 -19.92 -28.24
CA GLU A 216 -14.54 -20.56 -29.17
C GLU A 216 -15.85 -20.88 -28.44
N ALA A 217 -16.89 -21.25 -29.17
CA ALA A 217 -18.18 -21.63 -28.59
C ALA A 217 -18.01 -22.78 -27.58
N GLY A 218 -18.60 -22.63 -26.40
CA GLY A 218 -18.53 -23.59 -25.31
C GLY A 218 -17.27 -23.44 -24.40
N GLU A 219 -16.31 -22.61 -24.77
CA GLU A 219 -15.14 -22.41 -23.94
C GLU A 219 -15.40 -21.35 -22.85
N THR A 220 -14.97 -21.66 -21.61
CA THR A 220 -15.20 -20.83 -20.42
C THR A 220 -13.91 -20.39 -19.72
N GLU A 221 -12.74 -20.91 -20.13
CA GLU A 221 -11.46 -20.60 -19.50
C GLU A 221 -10.33 -20.57 -20.55
N LYS A 222 -9.46 -19.59 -20.44
CA LYS A 222 -8.21 -19.50 -21.21
C LYS A 222 -7.03 -19.11 -20.33
N ARG A 223 -5.85 -19.64 -20.66
CA ARG A 223 -4.58 -19.18 -20.13
C ARG A 223 -3.84 -18.45 -21.22
N VAL A 224 -3.44 -17.21 -20.93
CA VAL A 224 -2.78 -16.32 -21.89
C VAL A 224 -1.53 -15.72 -21.26
N VAL A 225 -0.42 -15.70 -21.99
CA VAL A 225 0.73 -14.90 -21.59
C VAL A 225 0.33 -13.43 -21.74
N ALA A 226 0.14 -12.74 -20.65
CA ALA A 226 -0.41 -11.39 -20.61
C ALA A 226 0.67 -10.29 -20.61
N ALA A 227 1.85 -10.61 -20.10
CA ALA A 227 2.95 -9.66 -20.01
C ALA A 227 4.31 -10.36 -20.10
N LYS A 228 5.30 -9.61 -20.57
CA LYS A 228 6.71 -10.03 -20.68
C LYS A 228 7.59 -8.94 -20.12
N THR A 229 8.26 -9.20 -19.02
CA THR A 229 9.20 -8.27 -18.41
C THR A 229 10.59 -8.36 -19.04
N LYS A 230 11.32 -7.26 -18.93
CA LYS A 230 12.73 -7.16 -19.36
C LYS A 230 13.62 -7.19 -18.14
N GLN A 231 14.88 -7.46 -18.33
CA GLN A 231 15.87 -7.31 -17.27
C GLN A 231 16.18 -5.82 -17.08
N ASN A 232 16.10 -5.36 -15.85
CA ASN A 232 16.52 -4.04 -15.44
C ASN A 232 17.65 -4.18 -14.40
N THR A 233 18.84 -3.70 -14.72
CA THR A 233 20.00 -3.78 -13.82
C THR A 233 20.07 -2.63 -12.80
N ALA A 234 19.13 -1.70 -12.84
CA ALA A 234 19.06 -0.60 -11.90
C ALA A 234 18.26 -1.02 -10.64
N ILE A 235 18.71 -0.67 -9.45
CA ILE A 235 17.92 -0.79 -8.22
C ILE A 235 16.83 0.27 -8.27
N THR A 236 15.62 -0.14 -8.61
CA THR A 236 14.50 0.78 -8.78
C THR A 236 13.41 0.57 -7.74
N GLY A 237 13.53 -0.48 -6.93
CA GLY A 237 12.44 -1.01 -6.12
C GLY A 237 11.34 -1.65 -6.99
N ASP A 238 10.33 -2.20 -6.35
CA ASP A 238 9.19 -2.79 -7.03
C ASP A 238 8.51 -1.76 -7.93
N ARG A 239 8.26 -2.14 -9.19
CA ARG A 239 7.58 -1.31 -10.18
C ARG A 239 6.22 -1.88 -10.54
N VAL A 240 5.31 -1.02 -10.95
CA VAL A 240 3.92 -1.39 -11.20
C VAL A 240 3.48 -0.93 -12.57
N PHE A 241 2.74 -1.79 -13.26
CA PHE A 241 1.92 -1.48 -14.42
C PHE A 241 0.56 -2.18 -14.28
N SER A 242 -0.37 -1.97 -15.20
CA SER A 242 -1.63 -2.72 -15.25
C SER A 242 -1.81 -3.39 -16.60
N ILE A 243 -2.63 -4.41 -16.60
CA ILE A 243 -3.19 -5.03 -17.81
C ILE A 243 -4.70 -4.83 -17.80
N GLU A 244 -5.29 -4.73 -18.98
CA GLU A 244 -6.70 -4.46 -19.15
C GLU A 244 -7.27 -5.25 -20.33
N LEU A 245 -8.46 -5.82 -20.15
CA LEU A 245 -9.23 -6.43 -21.24
C LEU A 245 -9.88 -5.33 -22.09
N THR A 246 -9.65 -5.34 -23.39
CA THR A 246 -10.13 -4.33 -24.34
C THR A 246 -10.59 -4.99 -25.66
N GLU A 247 -11.10 -4.20 -26.59
CA GLU A 247 -11.42 -4.60 -27.98
C GLU A 247 -12.29 -5.85 -28.08
N LYS A 248 -13.33 -5.94 -27.24
CA LYS A 248 -14.22 -7.10 -27.19
C LYS A 248 -15.06 -7.27 -28.48
N THR A 249 -15.19 -8.50 -28.93
CA THR A 249 -16.06 -8.88 -30.04
C THR A 249 -16.74 -10.20 -29.70
N PRO A 250 -18.10 -10.35 -29.82
CA PRO A 250 -19.03 -9.34 -30.36
C PRO A 250 -19.26 -8.16 -29.43
N LYS A 251 -19.86 -7.07 -29.92
CA LYS A 251 -20.06 -5.83 -29.16
C LYS A 251 -20.90 -6.01 -27.89
N ASN A 252 -21.85 -6.97 -27.89
CA ASN A 252 -22.67 -7.31 -26.73
C ASN A 252 -21.96 -8.22 -25.71
N ALA A 253 -20.69 -8.61 -25.95
CA ALA A 253 -19.86 -9.21 -24.90
C ALA A 253 -19.64 -8.19 -23.78
N ILE A 254 -19.47 -8.65 -22.55
CA ILE A 254 -19.26 -7.82 -21.38
C ILE A 254 -17.82 -8.03 -20.88
N ILE A 255 -17.13 -6.94 -20.53
CA ILE A 255 -15.91 -7.01 -19.72
C ILE A 255 -16.34 -6.91 -18.26
N GLY A 256 -16.00 -7.91 -17.46
CA GLY A 256 -16.51 -8.09 -16.12
C GLY A 256 -15.87 -7.19 -15.05
N PHE A 257 -16.19 -7.47 -13.79
CA PHE A 257 -15.72 -6.71 -12.65
C PHE A 257 -14.18 -6.70 -12.54
N ASN A 258 -13.53 -7.80 -12.93
CA ASN A 258 -12.08 -7.91 -13.03
C ASN A 258 -11.61 -7.69 -14.48
N GLY A 259 -12.02 -6.60 -15.10
CA GLY A 259 -11.57 -6.21 -16.44
C GLY A 259 -10.11 -5.75 -16.49
N SER A 260 -9.52 -5.41 -15.37
CA SER A 260 -8.12 -5.00 -15.25
C SER A 260 -7.43 -5.66 -14.06
N ALA A 261 -6.11 -5.74 -14.10
CA ALA A 261 -5.30 -6.23 -12.99
C ALA A 261 -4.01 -5.41 -12.84
N ARG A 262 -3.61 -5.22 -11.60
CA ARG A 262 -2.35 -4.60 -11.24
C ARG A 262 -1.23 -5.64 -11.27
N ILE A 263 -0.12 -5.31 -11.94
CA ILE A 263 1.07 -6.17 -12.01
C ILE A 263 2.21 -5.50 -11.23
N THR A 264 2.78 -6.21 -10.27
CA THR A 264 3.98 -5.76 -9.56
C THR A 264 5.18 -6.53 -10.06
N ILE A 265 6.14 -5.84 -10.66
CA ILE A 265 7.45 -6.39 -11.03
C ILE A 265 8.35 -6.27 -9.79
N LYS A 266 8.83 -7.40 -9.31
CA LYS A 266 9.82 -7.45 -8.24
C LYS A 266 11.19 -7.13 -8.79
N ASP A 267 11.87 -6.16 -8.16
CA ASP A 267 13.27 -5.84 -8.44
C ASP A 267 14.17 -6.96 -7.89
N ALA A 268 14.25 -8.06 -8.66
CA ALA A 268 14.95 -9.28 -8.23
C ALA A 268 16.44 -9.29 -8.59
N ASP A 269 16.85 -8.58 -9.63
CA ASP A 269 18.20 -8.67 -10.22
C ASP A 269 19.08 -7.46 -9.92
N GLY A 270 18.54 -6.47 -9.27
CA GLY A 270 19.27 -5.25 -8.96
C GLY A 270 20.37 -5.40 -7.90
N ILE A 271 20.41 -6.48 -7.13
CA ILE A 271 21.35 -6.64 -6.01
C ILE A 271 22.58 -7.43 -6.44
N THR A 272 23.56 -6.69 -6.94
CA THR A 272 24.90 -7.22 -7.22
C THR A 272 25.82 -7.05 -6.01
N LYS A 273 26.96 -7.74 -6.01
CA LYS A 273 28.01 -7.57 -4.98
C LYS A 273 28.52 -6.12 -4.91
N ASP A 274 28.62 -5.42 -6.04
CA ASP A 274 29.03 -4.00 -6.11
C ASP A 274 28.01 -3.07 -5.45
N LYS A 275 26.73 -3.37 -5.58
CA LYS A 275 25.66 -2.61 -4.92
C LYS A 275 25.64 -2.87 -3.42
N LEU A 276 25.87 -4.11 -2.99
CA LEU A 276 26.05 -4.41 -1.57
C LEU A 276 27.28 -3.68 -1.03
N GLN A 277 28.39 -3.67 -1.75
CA GLN A 277 29.59 -2.91 -1.39
C GLN A 277 29.29 -1.41 -1.25
N THR A 278 28.54 -0.84 -2.18
CA THR A 278 28.14 0.57 -2.14
C THR A 278 27.27 0.86 -0.91
N LEU A 279 26.28 -0.01 -0.63
CA LEU A 279 25.43 0.11 0.56
C LEU A 279 26.25 -0.02 1.84
N VAL A 280 27.20 -0.96 1.91
CA VAL A 280 28.12 -1.14 3.05
C VAL A 280 28.97 0.11 3.24
N THR A 281 29.57 0.64 2.17
CA THR A 281 30.41 1.86 2.25
C THR A 281 29.63 3.06 2.77
N ASN A 282 28.44 3.29 2.23
CA ASN A 282 27.57 4.39 2.67
C ASN A 282 27.04 4.17 4.10
N SER A 283 26.86 2.92 4.51
CA SER A 283 26.40 2.57 5.85
C SER A 283 27.49 2.66 6.89
N ALA A 284 28.73 2.32 6.54
CA ALA A 284 29.89 2.43 7.42
C ALA A 284 30.27 3.89 7.77
N ALA A 285 29.78 4.85 6.99
CA ALA A 285 29.95 6.29 7.27
C ALA A 285 28.94 6.81 8.31
N LEU A 286 27.95 6.04 8.72
CA LEU A 286 26.98 6.45 9.74
C LEU A 286 27.63 6.36 11.13
N GLU A 287 27.30 7.31 11.99
CA GLU A 287 27.86 7.41 13.32
C GLU A 287 26.76 7.13 14.38
N GLU A 288 27.00 6.17 15.27
CA GLU A 288 26.04 5.68 16.28
C GLU A 288 25.38 6.79 17.08
N HIS A 289 26.17 7.79 17.51
CA HIS A 289 25.69 8.87 18.37
C HIS A 289 24.61 9.76 17.71
N LEU A 290 24.43 9.68 16.39
CA LEU A 290 23.39 10.39 15.65
C LEU A 290 22.01 9.70 15.72
N TYR A 291 21.95 8.49 16.28
CA TYR A 291 20.72 7.71 16.32
C TYR A 291 20.32 7.37 17.76
N SER A 292 19.02 7.38 18.02
CA SER A 292 18.45 7.05 19.33
C SER A 292 17.99 5.60 19.44
N GLU A 293 17.66 4.97 18.32
CA GLU A 293 17.17 3.59 18.28
C GLU A 293 17.63 2.89 16.99
N GLY A 294 17.69 1.55 17.05
CA GLY A 294 17.96 0.69 15.92
C GLY A 294 19.43 0.39 15.64
N TRP A 295 20.37 1.02 16.36
CA TRP A 295 21.78 0.92 16.04
C TRP A 295 22.34 -0.50 16.20
N ASP A 296 22.00 -1.25 17.24
CA ASP A 296 22.50 -2.63 17.44
C ASP A 296 22.12 -3.56 16.28
N ALA A 297 20.87 -3.47 15.84
CA ALA A 297 20.37 -4.27 14.70
C ALA A 297 21.09 -3.85 13.41
N PHE A 298 21.27 -2.55 13.20
CA PHE A 298 21.98 -1.99 12.06
C PHE A 298 23.46 -2.39 12.06
N ALA A 299 24.18 -2.25 13.17
CA ALA A 299 25.58 -2.61 13.29
C ALA A 299 25.81 -4.12 13.02
N LYS A 300 24.90 -4.97 13.52
CA LYS A 300 24.94 -6.40 13.23
C LYS A 300 24.73 -6.67 11.75
N ALA A 301 23.73 -6.07 11.12
CA ALA A 301 23.45 -6.23 9.69
C ALA A 301 24.61 -5.70 8.83
N LEU A 302 25.20 -4.56 9.19
CA LEU A 302 26.36 -4.00 8.52
C LEU A 302 27.58 -4.95 8.59
N LYS A 303 27.86 -5.51 9.75
CA LYS A 303 28.93 -6.50 9.91
C LYS A 303 28.72 -7.73 9.03
N THR A 304 27.51 -8.30 9.04
CA THR A 304 27.16 -9.44 8.16
C THR A 304 27.31 -9.09 6.69
N ALA A 305 26.88 -7.89 6.29
CA ALA A 305 27.03 -7.44 4.91
C ALA A 305 28.51 -7.25 4.49
N GLN A 306 29.36 -6.76 5.39
CA GLN A 306 30.80 -6.67 5.17
C GLN A 306 31.43 -8.05 4.95
N GLU A 307 31.11 -9.03 5.80
CA GLU A 307 31.58 -10.41 5.67
C GLU A 307 31.17 -11.03 4.33
N VAL A 308 29.94 -10.75 3.85
CA VAL A 308 29.46 -11.22 2.53
C VAL A 308 30.20 -10.55 1.38
N VAL A 309 30.49 -9.26 1.49
CA VAL A 309 31.30 -8.54 0.49
C VAL A 309 32.71 -9.07 0.39
N GLU A 310 33.35 -9.42 1.51
CA GLU A 310 34.69 -9.99 1.56
C GLU A 310 34.75 -11.43 1.05
N ASN A 311 33.63 -12.16 1.09
CA ASN A 311 33.56 -13.54 0.63
C ASN A 311 33.49 -13.61 -0.90
N GLU A 312 34.57 -14.07 -1.54
CA GLU A 312 34.64 -14.25 -3.01
C GLU A 312 33.64 -15.31 -3.52
N SER A 313 33.27 -16.28 -2.66
CA SER A 313 32.36 -17.38 -2.99
C SER A 313 30.90 -17.08 -2.56
N ALA A 314 30.56 -15.84 -2.22
CA ALA A 314 29.20 -15.48 -1.84
C ALA A 314 28.22 -15.72 -3.00
N THR A 315 27.14 -16.43 -2.72
CA THR A 315 26.09 -16.68 -3.72
C THR A 315 25.20 -15.46 -3.90
N ASP A 316 24.52 -15.34 -5.04
CA ASP A 316 23.55 -14.26 -5.30
C ASP A 316 22.46 -14.20 -4.21
N ALA A 317 22.01 -15.35 -3.73
CA ALA A 317 21.03 -15.42 -2.63
C ALA A 317 21.58 -14.81 -1.33
N THR A 318 22.85 -15.09 -1.00
CA THR A 318 23.52 -14.55 0.19
C THR A 318 23.73 -13.04 0.08
N ILE A 319 24.16 -12.57 -1.10
CA ILE A 319 24.36 -11.16 -1.41
C ILE A 319 23.02 -10.39 -1.26
N ARG A 320 21.96 -10.94 -1.81
CA ARG A 320 20.61 -10.37 -1.77
C ARG A 320 20.05 -10.31 -0.33
N SER A 321 20.22 -11.39 0.43
CA SER A 321 19.81 -11.42 1.84
C SER A 321 20.55 -10.36 2.66
N ALA A 322 21.86 -10.26 2.52
CA ALA A 322 22.67 -9.29 3.25
C ALA A 322 22.31 -7.85 2.90
N TYR A 323 22.06 -7.58 1.61
CA TYR A 323 21.59 -6.27 1.17
C TYR A 323 20.24 -5.90 1.80
N THR A 324 19.27 -6.80 1.71
CA THR A 324 17.90 -6.57 2.20
C THR A 324 17.88 -6.35 3.71
N GLU A 325 18.64 -7.13 4.47
CA GLU A 325 18.72 -7.01 5.92
C GLU A 325 19.42 -5.71 6.33
N LEU A 326 20.48 -5.30 5.64
CA LEU A 326 21.18 -4.05 5.92
C LEU A 326 20.32 -2.84 5.56
N ASP A 327 19.67 -2.84 4.41
CA ASP A 327 18.79 -1.75 3.97
C ASP A 327 17.60 -1.57 4.93
N LYS A 328 16.96 -2.67 5.31
CA LYS A 328 15.88 -2.68 6.30
C LYS A 328 16.34 -2.16 7.66
N ALA A 329 17.50 -2.63 8.15
CA ALA A 329 18.03 -2.19 9.42
C ALA A 329 18.41 -0.71 9.40
N LYS A 330 18.99 -0.22 8.29
CA LYS A 330 19.28 1.19 8.05
C LYS A 330 18.03 2.06 8.03
N ALA A 331 16.96 1.60 7.35
CA ALA A 331 15.67 2.31 7.31
C ALA A 331 14.97 2.36 8.68
N ALA A 332 15.29 1.43 9.59
CA ALA A 332 14.75 1.39 10.95
C ALA A 332 15.49 2.31 11.94
N LEU A 333 16.61 2.91 11.54
CA LEU A 333 17.35 3.86 12.37
C LEU A 333 16.51 5.10 12.64
N LYS A 334 16.38 5.48 13.91
CA LYS A 334 15.74 6.74 14.31
C LYS A 334 16.79 7.79 14.59
N VAL A 335 16.76 8.85 13.80
CA VAL A 335 17.66 10.00 14.02
C VAL A 335 17.38 10.59 15.41
N ARG A 336 18.44 10.86 16.14
CA ARG A 336 18.38 11.45 17.47
C ARG A 336 17.86 12.89 17.40
N GLU A 337 16.94 13.21 18.29
CA GLU A 337 16.50 14.60 18.48
C GLU A 337 17.32 15.27 19.57
N LYS A 338 17.59 14.56 20.67
CA LYS A 338 18.44 15.02 21.79
C LYS A 338 18.94 13.84 22.61
N TYR A 339 19.99 14.06 23.40
CA TYR A 339 20.41 13.09 24.41
C TYR A 339 19.45 13.09 25.60
N THR A 340 19.31 11.93 26.23
CA THR A 340 18.48 11.70 27.41
C THR A 340 19.34 11.09 28.54
N GLU A 341 18.82 11.02 29.75
CA GLU A 341 19.48 10.36 30.88
C GLU A 341 19.73 8.87 30.69
N ASN A 342 19.04 8.23 29.71
CA ASN A 342 19.21 6.83 29.40
C ASN A 342 20.32 6.58 28.36
N ASP A 343 20.85 7.63 27.73
CA ASP A 343 21.92 7.50 26.75
C ASP A 343 23.22 7.17 27.44
N ARG A 344 23.81 6.03 27.14
CA ARG A 344 25.07 5.58 27.66
C ARG A 344 26.16 5.78 26.63
N PHE A 345 27.16 6.55 26.99
CA PHE A 345 28.35 6.70 26.17
C PHE A 345 29.46 5.81 26.77
N ASN A 346 29.84 4.78 26.03
CA ASN A 346 31.05 4.02 26.34
C ASN A 346 32.26 4.87 25.99
N PHE A 347 32.80 5.58 26.97
CA PHE A 347 34.08 6.29 26.81
C PHE A 347 35.19 5.24 26.80
N PRO A 348 35.88 5.03 25.67
CA PRO A 348 36.98 4.09 25.65
C PRO A 348 38.14 4.55 26.47
N TRP A 349 38.74 3.62 27.18
CA TRP A 349 39.90 3.85 28.06
C TRP A 349 41.18 4.29 27.33
N ARG A 350 41.23 4.27 26.00
CA ARG A 350 42.43 4.57 25.20
C ARG A 350 42.33 5.92 24.49
N ALA A 351 43.45 6.62 24.40
CA ALA A 351 43.59 7.96 23.79
C ALA A 351 43.22 8.03 22.29
N GLU A 352 43.02 6.88 21.65
CA GLU A 352 42.77 6.77 20.21
C GLU A 352 41.26 6.73 19.82
N THR A 353 40.39 6.64 20.80
CA THR A 353 38.96 6.57 20.58
C THR A 353 38.24 7.61 21.43
N SER A 354 37.52 8.52 20.78
CA SER A 354 36.72 9.57 21.40
C SER A 354 35.25 9.34 21.13
N ALA A 355 34.39 9.46 22.15
CA ALA A 355 32.95 9.60 21.90
C ALA A 355 32.69 11.02 21.38
N LYS A 356 31.93 11.14 20.29
CA LYS A 356 31.48 12.43 19.78
C LYS A 356 30.10 12.75 20.34
N LEU A 357 29.93 13.98 20.80
CA LEU A 357 28.65 14.52 21.24
C LEU A 357 28.35 15.74 20.37
N GLU A 358 27.28 15.66 19.60
CA GLU A 358 26.85 16.79 18.78
C GLU A 358 26.14 17.84 19.63
N ALA A 359 26.45 19.11 19.39
CA ALA A 359 25.94 20.21 20.20
C ALA A 359 24.42 20.34 20.13
N GLU A 360 23.86 20.12 18.97
CA GLU A 360 22.42 20.20 18.72
C GLU A 360 21.60 19.10 19.43
N PHE A 361 22.24 18.03 19.90
CA PHE A 361 21.59 16.98 20.67
C PHE A 361 21.78 17.13 22.19
N ALA A 362 22.22 18.27 22.67
CA ALA A 362 22.31 18.50 24.08
C ALA A 362 20.98 18.14 24.79
N THR A 363 21.08 17.53 25.98
CA THR A 363 19.93 17.18 26.81
C THR A 363 19.10 18.42 27.15
N GLU A 364 19.79 19.54 27.39
CA GLU A 364 19.19 20.83 27.65
C GLU A 364 20.02 21.93 26.96
N LEU A 365 19.34 22.79 26.22
CA LEU A 365 19.86 24.08 25.75
C LEU A 365 19.14 25.16 26.57
N LYS A 366 19.86 25.83 27.42
CA LYS A 366 19.31 26.88 28.27
C LYS A 366 19.96 28.21 27.91
N ASP A 367 19.20 29.07 27.31
CA ASP A 367 19.50 30.44 26.98
C ASP A 367 19.36 31.33 28.24
N ASP A 368 20.31 32.22 28.49
CA ASP A 368 20.19 33.26 29.52
C ASP A 368 19.71 34.56 28.85
N PRO A 369 18.43 34.89 28.92
CA PRO A 369 17.87 36.07 28.24
C PRO A 369 18.43 37.40 28.78
N THR A 370 19.22 37.36 29.87
CA THR A 370 19.84 38.55 30.42
C THR A 370 21.22 38.86 29.79
N SER A 371 21.81 37.87 29.11
CA SER A 371 23.11 38.01 28.46
C SER A 371 23.04 38.56 27.05
N ASP A 372 22.08 38.14 26.26
CA ASP A 372 21.80 38.62 24.89
C ASP A 372 20.35 38.36 24.46
N ALA A 373 19.42 39.20 24.90
CA ALA A 373 18.00 39.03 24.57
C ALA A 373 17.67 39.23 23.06
N GLN A 374 18.61 39.79 22.29
CA GLN A 374 18.39 40.03 20.85
C GLN A 374 18.68 38.81 20.01
N TYR A 375 19.59 37.94 20.42
CA TYR A 375 20.02 36.75 19.67
C TYR A 375 20.01 35.52 20.59
N PRO A 376 18.83 34.94 20.87
CA PRO A 376 18.73 33.78 21.74
C PRO A 376 19.47 32.58 21.12
N MET A 377 20.11 31.79 21.99
CA MET A 377 20.76 30.54 21.57
C MET A 377 19.79 29.61 20.82
N LYS A 378 20.20 29.13 19.66
CA LYS A 378 19.37 28.25 18.79
C LYS A 378 20.22 27.23 18.04
N ILE A 379 19.54 26.23 17.51
CA ILE A 379 20.10 25.27 16.55
C ILE A 379 19.86 25.80 15.13
N ASP A 380 20.92 25.87 14.34
CA ASP A 380 20.90 26.33 12.95
C ASP A 380 21.58 25.32 12.00
N ALA A 381 21.27 25.38 10.73
CA ALA A 381 21.82 24.47 9.72
C ALA A 381 23.08 25.08 9.08
N LYS A 382 24.13 24.25 8.90
CA LYS A 382 25.35 24.66 8.21
C LYS A 382 26.08 23.45 7.61
N SER A 383 26.40 23.52 6.33
CA SER A 383 27.02 22.44 5.58
C SER A 383 28.42 22.00 6.04
N ASP A 384 29.15 22.85 6.76
CA ASP A 384 30.47 22.55 7.30
C ASP A 384 30.46 22.13 8.81
N ALA A 385 29.27 22.00 9.39
CA ALA A 385 29.09 21.41 10.72
C ALA A 385 29.08 19.88 10.65
N SER A 386 29.46 19.20 11.74
CA SER A 386 29.64 17.74 11.77
C SER A 386 28.40 16.93 11.40
N ASN A 387 27.21 17.42 11.75
CA ASN A 387 25.91 16.80 11.39
C ASN A 387 25.07 17.76 10.55
N GLY A 388 25.70 18.69 9.83
CA GLY A 388 24.98 19.71 9.07
C GLY A 388 24.24 20.73 9.96
N LYS A 389 24.39 20.66 11.27
CA LYS A 389 23.77 21.54 12.26
C LYS A 389 24.78 22.01 13.29
N PHE A 390 24.48 23.09 13.99
CA PHE A 390 25.30 23.62 15.05
C PHE A 390 24.44 24.47 15.98
N VAL A 391 24.95 24.70 17.21
CA VAL A 391 24.37 25.67 18.15
C VAL A 391 25.03 27.02 17.92
N THR A 392 24.22 28.05 17.68
CA THR A 392 24.64 29.42 17.43
C THR A 392 24.08 30.38 18.45
N ASP A 393 24.58 31.63 18.41
CA ASP A 393 24.16 32.74 19.29
C ASP A 393 24.35 32.43 20.78
N MET A 394 25.44 31.73 21.11
CA MET A 394 25.81 31.43 22.48
C MET A 394 26.44 32.67 23.15
N ALA A 395 25.89 33.08 24.26
CA ALA A 395 26.30 34.22 25.06
C ALA A 395 26.83 33.81 26.46
N ALA A 396 27.14 34.78 27.30
CA ALA A 396 27.56 34.50 28.66
C ALA A 396 26.39 33.88 29.47
N ASN A 397 26.69 32.88 30.27
CA ASN A 397 25.76 32.10 31.10
C ASN A 397 24.83 31.16 30.36
N ASP A 398 24.87 31.07 29.01
CA ASP A 398 24.19 30.03 28.29
C ASP A 398 24.74 28.66 28.64
N VAL A 399 23.87 27.65 28.70
CA VAL A 399 24.24 26.31 29.13
C VAL A 399 23.87 25.26 28.09
N LEU A 400 24.86 24.49 27.68
CA LEU A 400 24.69 23.21 27.01
C LEU A 400 24.90 22.11 28.05
N LYS A 401 23.87 21.34 28.33
CA LYS A 401 23.90 20.21 29.26
C LYS A 401 23.81 18.91 28.52
N TYR A 402 24.66 17.98 28.89
CA TYR A 402 24.65 16.61 28.39
C TYR A 402 24.48 15.65 29.57
N ALA A 403 23.49 14.80 29.51
CA ALA A 403 23.40 13.62 30.37
C ALA A 403 24.22 12.49 29.75
N TYR A 404 25.10 11.87 30.51
CA TYR A 404 25.89 10.73 30.05
C TYR A 404 26.20 9.78 31.20
N HIS A 405 26.52 8.55 30.85
CA HIS A 405 26.97 7.52 31.76
C HIS A 405 28.40 7.11 31.38
N ALA A 406 29.34 7.26 32.29
CA ALA A 406 30.69 6.75 32.10
C ALA A 406 30.83 5.37 32.75
N ASP A 407 31.15 4.34 31.98
CA ASP A 407 31.27 2.96 32.47
C ASP A 407 32.44 2.77 33.46
N LYS A 408 33.41 3.68 33.47
CA LYS A 408 34.58 3.65 34.36
C LYS A 408 34.84 5.00 34.97
N ALA A 409 35.15 5.01 36.24
CA ALA A 409 35.64 6.18 36.91
C ALA A 409 37.04 6.54 36.35
N GLY A 410 37.28 7.80 36.08
CA GLY A 410 38.56 8.28 35.54
C GLY A 410 38.56 9.75 35.17
N THR A 411 39.68 10.22 34.67
CA THR A 411 39.82 11.58 34.15
C THR A 411 39.62 11.55 32.64
N TYR A 412 38.67 12.36 32.14
CA TYR A 412 38.37 12.48 30.72
C TYR A 412 38.77 13.84 30.19
N GLN A 413 39.33 13.89 28.98
CA GLN A 413 39.57 15.12 28.27
C GLN A 413 38.35 15.46 27.41
N VAL A 414 37.76 16.65 27.61
CA VAL A 414 36.70 17.19 26.76
C VAL A 414 37.33 18.13 25.73
N VAL A 415 37.08 17.85 24.46
CA VAL A 415 37.52 18.67 23.33
C VAL A 415 36.28 19.24 22.67
N MET A 416 36.18 20.56 22.61
CA MET A 416 35.07 21.23 21.92
C MET A 416 35.53 21.80 20.58
N ARG A 417 34.79 21.51 19.51
CA ARG A 417 34.94 22.16 18.21
C ARG A 417 34.00 23.35 18.17
N TYR A 418 34.51 24.52 18.00
CA TYR A 418 33.71 25.72 17.87
C TYR A 418 34.28 26.66 16.81
N ARG A 419 33.44 27.57 16.33
CA ARG A 419 33.81 28.66 15.42
C ARG A 419 33.56 29.99 16.14
N SER A 420 34.54 30.87 16.16
CA SER A 420 34.35 32.24 16.64
C SER A 420 34.07 33.18 15.47
N GLY A 421 33.25 34.22 15.69
CA GLY A 421 32.87 35.18 14.65
C GLY A 421 34.01 36.10 14.17
N SER A 422 35.16 36.15 14.87
CA SER A 422 36.36 36.92 14.46
C SER A 422 37.64 36.16 14.77
N ALA A 423 38.63 36.30 13.88
CA ALA A 423 39.95 35.68 14.03
C ALA A 423 40.71 36.14 15.32
N GLU A 424 40.39 37.32 15.87
CA GLU A 424 40.99 37.84 17.08
C GLU A 424 40.49 37.18 18.37
N ASN A 425 39.33 36.55 18.37
CA ASN A 425 38.73 35.94 19.57
C ASN A 425 38.96 34.44 19.70
N ALA A 426 39.71 33.83 18.80
CA ALA A 426 40.10 32.42 18.88
C ALA A 426 41.20 32.19 19.92
N LYS A 427 41.00 32.62 21.16
CA LYS A 427 41.87 32.25 22.27
C LYS A 427 41.45 30.90 22.82
N ASN A 428 42.37 29.93 22.76
CA ASN A 428 42.28 28.61 23.35
C ASN A 428 41.69 28.63 24.76
N TYR A 429 40.42 28.32 24.95
CA TYR A 429 39.87 27.99 26.24
C TYR A 429 40.25 26.55 26.59
N ARG A 430 41.34 26.38 27.34
CA ARG A 430 41.59 25.15 28.07
C ARG A 430 40.58 25.08 29.21
N SER A 431 39.76 24.04 29.23
CA SER A 431 38.85 23.77 30.33
C SER A 431 39.60 23.75 31.66
N LYS A 432 39.16 24.55 32.62
CA LYS A 432 39.57 24.37 34.01
C LYS A 432 38.82 23.16 34.57
N ARG A 433 39.61 22.20 35.13
CA ARG A 433 39.09 21.12 35.96
C ARG A 433 38.21 21.67 37.07
N LYS A 434 37.05 21.08 37.31
CA LYS A 434 36.48 20.97 38.65
C LYS A 434 36.58 19.49 39.03
N ASP A 435 37.29 19.28 40.13
CA ASP A 435 37.40 18.00 40.85
C ASP A 435 36.02 17.56 41.35
#